data_40fc749369633ba1b43e6ac5632cf27d
#
_entry.id   40fc749369633ba1b43e6ac5632cf27d
#
_cell.length_a   1.000
_cell.length_b   1.000
_cell.length_c   1.000
_cell.angle_alpha   90.00
_cell.angle_beta   90.00
_cell.angle_gamma   90.00
#
_symmetry.space_group_name_H-M   'P 1'
#
loop_
_entity.id
_entity.type
_entity.pdbx_description
1 polymer ?
#
loop_
_entity_poly.entity_id
_entity_poly.type
_entity_poly.pdbx_seq_one_letter_code
_entity_poly.pdbx_strand_id
1 'polypeptide(L)'
;MAGVEHLMLLRQGVEVWNQWRKKNPTVKPYLREAVLRRMDLSGANLREANLRKADLSGSKLVGTDLRSADLFGASLVGADLSGRADLSSSDLRGANLQDVIGLTNVQIYGASTDQNTLLPDRLKTRK
;
A
#
# COMPACT_ATOMS: atom_id res chain seq x y z
N MET A 1 15.51 16.18 0.03
CA MET A 1 14.25 15.77 -0.60
C MET A 1 13.28 15.24 0.45
N ALA A 2 12.04 15.69 0.35
CA ALA A 2 11.02 15.30 1.33
C ALA A 2 10.86 13.78 1.39
N GLY A 3 10.94 13.11 0.25
CA GLY A 3 10.74 11.67 0.21
C GLY A 3 11.75 10.87 1.02
N VAL A 4 12.99 11.35 1.08
CA VAL A 4 14.03 10.66 1.85
C VAL A 4 13.69 10.68 3.33
N GLU A 5 13.21 11.82 3.80
CA GLU A 5 12.84 11.96 5.21
C GLU A 5 11.69 11.02 5.58
N HIS A 6 10.69 10.93 4.72
CA HIS A 6 9.53 10.08 4.98
C HIS A 6 9.94 8.62 4.97
N LEU A 7 10.80 8.22 4.03
CA LEU A 7 11.26 6.84 3.98
C LEU A 7 12.06 6.48 5.23
N MET A 8 12.91 7.39 5.70
CA MET A 8 13.69 7.14 6.91
C MET A 8 12.81 7.00 8.14
N LEU A 9 11.74 7.80 8.21
CA LEU A 9 10.77 7.68 9.29
C LEU A 9 10.09 6.32 9.27
N LEU A 10 9.66 5.89 8.10
CA LEU A 10 8.98 4.61 7.97
C LEU A 10 9.90 3.45 8.35
N ARG A 11 11.18 3.54 8.00
CA ARG A 11 12.14 2.50 8.32
C ARG A 11 12.43 2.37 9.80
N GLN A 12 12.08 3.38 10.59
CA GLN A 12 12.23 3.31 12.04
C GLN A 12 11.14 2.48 12.71
N GLY A 13 10.14 2.06 11.93
CA GLY A 13 9.08 1.21 12.44
C GLY A 13 7.73 1.91 12.43
N VAL A 14 6.68 1.08 12.45
CA VAL A 14 5.32 1.57 12.31
C VAL A 14 4.90 2.46 13.48
N GLU A 15 5.39 2.14 14.68
CA GLU A 15 5.02 2.95 15.85
C GLU A 15 5.53 4.38 15.72
N VAL A 16 6.80 4.52 15.33
CA VAL A 16 7.39 5.85 15.11
C VAL A 16 6.65 6.56 13.98
N TRP A 17 6.38 5.82 12.89
CA TRP A 17 5.69 6.37 11.74
C TRP A 17 4.29 6.88 12.11
N ASN A 18 3.52 6.08 12.83
CA ASN A 18 2.16 6.46 13.18
C ASN A 18 2.12 7.67 14.12
N GLN A 19 3.10 7.76 15.01
CA GLN A 19 3.21 8.94 15.86
C GLN A 19 3.47 10.20 15.04
N TRP A 20 4.37 10.07 14.06
CA TRP A 20 4.66 11.20 13.17
C TRP A 20 3.42 11.59 12.37
N ARG A 21 2.64 10.61 11.93
CA ARG A 21 1.40 10.89 11.20
C ARG A 21 0.43 11.69 12.05
N LYS A 22 0.32 11.35 13.32
CA LYS A 22 -0.59 12.07 14.22
C LYS A 22 -0.16 13.52 14.41
N LYS A 23 1.13 13.76 14.43
CA LYS A 23 1.67 15.12 14.63
C LYS A 23 1.64 15.93 13.35
N ASN A 24 1.54 15.28 12.21
CA ASN A 24 1.58 15.96 10.90
C ASN A 24 0.43 15.49 10.03
N PRO A 25 -0.82 15.74 10.46
CA PRO A 25 -1.99 15.13 9.81
C PRO A 25 -2.26 15.62 8.40
N THR A 26 -1.76 16.80 8.03
CA THR A 26 -2.01 17.33 6.68
C THR A 26 -0.89 17.01 5.69
N VAL A 27 0.20 16.43 6.16
CA VAL A 27 1.31 16.09 5.27
C VAL A 27 1.00 14.76 4.61
N LYS A 28 1.07 14.74 3.27
CA LYS A 28 0.90 13.49 2.53
C LYS A 28 2.27 12.83 2.40
N PRO A 29 2.41 11.59 2.86
CA PRO A 29 3.71 10.92 2.77
C PRO A 29 4.18 10.81 1.33
N TYR A 30 5.45 11.07 1.10
CA TYR A 30 6.05 10.95 -0.23
C TYR A 30 6.98 9.74 -0.24
N LEU A 31 6.49 8.65 -0.80
CA LEU A 31 7.20 7.37 -0.82
C LEU A 31 7.27 6.81 -2.24
N ARG A 32 7.23 7.72 -3.22
CA ARG A 32 7.30 7.31 -4.62
C ARG A 32 8.59 6.53 -4.88
N GLU A 33 8.44 5.38 -5.52
CA GLU A 33 9.54 4.50 -5.90
C GLU A 33 10.34 3.96 -4.70
N ALA A 34 9.79 4.08 -3.50
CA ALA A 34 10.46 3.58 -2.31
C ALA A 34 10.60 2.07 -2.36
N VAL A 35 11.73 1.56 -1.88
CA VAL A 35 11.96 0.13 -1.79
C VAL A 35 11.56 -0.31 -0.38
N LEU A 36 10.42 -0.99 -0.29
CA LEU A 36 9.82 -1.39 0.99
C LEU A 36 9.61 -2.91 1.03
N ARG A 37 10.41 -3.65 0.28
CA ARG A 37 10.26 -5.09 0.16
C ARG A 37 10.43 -5.78 1.51
N ARG A 38 9.51 -6.70 1.78
CA ARG A 38 9.56 -7.56 2.95
C ARG A 38 9.56 -6.82 4.29
N MET A 39 9.19 -5.55 4.27
CA MET A 39 9.06 -4.79 5.52
C MET A 39 7.75 -5.13 6.21
N ASP A 40 7.79 -5.07 7.53
CA ASP A 40 6.57 -5.22 8.31
C ASP A 40 5.96 -3.83 8.50
N LEU A 41 4.93 -3.56 7.70
CA LEU A 41 4.22 -2.29 7.73
C LEU A 41 2.81 -2.47 8.30
N SER A 42 2.60 -3.58 9.03
CA SER A 42 1.28 -3.90 9.56
C SER A 42 0.79 -2.79 10.47
N GLY A 43 -0.44 -2.35 10.26
CA GLY A 43 -1.05 -1.30 11.05
C GLY A 43 -0.56 0.11 10.74
N ALA A 44 0.29 0.28 9.74
CA ALA A 44 0.80 1.61 9.42
C ALA A 44 -0.29 2.49 8.83
N ASN A 45 -0.27 3.76 9.20
CA ASN A 45 -1.15 4.75 8.61
C ASN A 45 -0.50 5.29 7.34
N LEU A 46 -0.88 4.71 6.21
CA LEU A 46 -0.37 5.14 4.91
C LEU A 46 -1.45 5.83 4.08
N ARG A 47 -2.43 6.41 4.77
CA ARG A 47 -3.51 7.13 4.08
C ARG A 47 -2.91 8.25 3.23
N GLU A 48 -3.42 8.34 2.01
CA GLU A 48 -3.04 9.40 1.06
C GLU A 48 -1.57 9.40 0.69
N ALA A 49 -0.84 8.34 1.02
CA ALA A 49 0.59 8.27 0.70
C ALA A 49 0.79 8.18 -0.81
N ASN A 50 1.82 8.87 -1.29
CA ASN A 50 2.27 8.70 -2.67
C ASN A 50 3.22 7.51 -2.69
N LEU A 51 2.70 6.37 -3.16
CA LEU A 51 3.46 5.13 -3.27
C LEU A 51 3.59 4.70 -4.74
N ARG A 52 3.51 5.68 -5.64
CA ARG A 52 3.61 5.36 -7.07
C ARG A 52 4.90 4.63 -7.35
N LYS A 53 4.79 3.50 -8.03
CA LYS A 53 5.93 2.69 -8.44
C LYS A 53 6.79 2.19 -7.26
N ALA A 54 6.24 2.21 -6.04
CA ALA A 54 6.95 1.67 -4.89
C ALA A 54 7.00 0.14 -4.98
N ASP A 55 8.02 -0.43 -4.37
CA ASP A 55 8.18 -1.88 -4.31
C ASP A 55 7.80 -2.37 -2.92
N LEU A 56 6.59 -2.91 -2.81
CA LEU A 56 6.04 -3.47 -1.57
C LEU A 56 5.99 -4.99 -1.63
N SER A 57 6.76 -5.60 -2.54
CA SER A 57 6.70 -7.05 -2.70
C SER A 57 7.11 -7.76 -1.41
N GLY A 58 6.32 -8.77 -1.04
CA GLY A 58 6.56 -9.57 0.15
C GLY A 58 6.40 -8.83 1.46
N SER A 59 5.93 -7.57 1.44
CA SER A 59 5.75 -6.82 2.69
C SER A 59 4.52 -7.31 3.45
N LYS A 60 4.54 -7.09 4.77
CA LYS A 60 3.38 -7.37 5.60
C LYS A 60 2.59 -6.07 5.73
N LEU A 61 1.38 -6.11 5.22
CA LEU A 61 0.48 -4.96 5.26
C LEU A 61 -0.79 -5.33 6.02
N VAL A 62 -0.66 -6.16 7.03
CA VAL A 62 -1.80 -6.67 7.81
C VAL A 62 -2.47 -5.51 8.54
N GLY A 63 -3.74 -5.28 8.24
CA GLY A 63 -4.48 -4.19 8.87
C GLY A 63 -3.98 -2.79 8.53
N THR A 64 -3.15 -2.67 7.50
CA THR A 64 -2.58 -1.37 7.11
C THR A 64 -3.65 -0.47 6.50
N ASP A 65 -3.59 0.80 6.81
CA ASP A 65 -4.53 1.79 6.27
C ASP A 65 -3.92 2.41 5.00
N LEU A 66 -4.44 1.98 3.85
CA LEU A 66 -4.00 2.48 2.55
C LEU A 66 -5.09 3.28 1.86
N ARG A 67 -6.05 3.81 2.64
CA ARG A 67 -7.14 4.59 2.05
C ARG A 67 -6.58 5.78 1.29
N SER A 68 -7.09 5.95 0.08
CA SER A 68 -6.71 7.07 -0.79
C SER A 68 -5.21 7.11 -1.13
N ALA A 69 -4.50 6.02 -0.91
CA ALA A 69 -3.09 5.95 -1.29
C ALA A 69 -2.96 5.84 -2.80
N ASP A 70 -1.91 6.42 -3.34
CA ASP A 70 -1.61 6.34 -4.77
C ASP A 70 -0.60 5.21 -4.97
N LEU A 71 -1.11 4.08 -5.45
CA LEU A 71 -0.29 2.88 -5.69
C LEU A 71 -0.13 2.61 -7.18
N PHE A 72 -0.28 3.66 -8.00
CA PHE A 72 -0.14 3.52 -9.44
C PHE A 72 1.20 2.87 -9.78
N GLY A 73 1.13 1.76 -10.51
CA GLY A 73 2.34 1.07 -10.95
C GLY A 73 3.16 0.41 -9.84
N ALA A 74 2.65 0.34 -8.62
CA ALA A 74 3.38 -0.26 -7.50
C ALA A 74 3.39 -1.78 -7.61
N SER A 75 4.40 -2.41 -7.03
CA SER A 75 4.44 -3.86 -6.92
C SER A 75 4.07 -4.28 -5.50
N LEU A 76 3.02 -5.11 -5.40
CA LEU A 76 2.62 -5.71 -4.13
C LEU A 76 2.73 -7.24 -4.23
N VAL A 77 3.57 -7.74 -5.12
CA VAL A 77 3.67 -9.19 -5.35
C VAL A 77 3.94 -9.90 -4.03
N GLY A 78 3.07 -10.85 -3.68
CA GLY A 78 3.25 -11.64 -2.47
C GLY A 78 3.03 -10.90 -1.15
N ALA A 79 2.55 -9.66 -1.19
CA ALA A 79 2.28 -8.91 0.04
C ALA A 79 1.11 -9.51 0.80
N ASP A 80 1.11 -9.33 2.12
CA ASP A 80 0.03 -9.81 2.98
C ASP A 80 -0.90 -8.66 3.33
N LEU A 81 -2.10 -8.68 2.74
CA LEU A 81 -3.12 -7.65 2.96
C LEU A 81 -4.25 -8.15 3.85
N SER A 82 -3.99 -9.17 4.65
CA SER A 82 -5.01 -9.69 5.55
C SER A 82 -5.26 -8.72 6.70
N GLY A 83 -6.14 -9.12 7.63
CA GLY A 83 -6.41 -8.30 8.82
C GLY A 83 -7.14 -7.03 8.50
N ARG A 84 -7.95 -7.04 7.41
CA ARG A 84 -8.75 -5.89 7.00
C ARG A 84 -7.92 -4.69 6.56
N ALA A 85 -6.80 -4.94 5.89
CA ALA A 85 -6.09 -3.85 5.23
C ALA A 85 -7.09 -3.08 4.36
N ASP A 86 -7.05 -1.76 4.43
CA ASP A 86 -8.08 -0.92 3.82
C ASP A 86 -7.52 -0.22 2.59
N LEU A 87 -8.05 -0.60 1.42
CA LEU A 87 -7.65 -0.03 0.13
C LEU A 87 -8.70 0.93 -0.43
N SER A 88 -9.65 1.37 0.38
CA SER A 88 -10.73 2.23 -0.09
C SER A 88 -10.18 3.46 -0.77
N SER A 89 -10.69 3.75 -1.95
CA SER A 89 -10.31 4.93 -2.73
C SER A 89 -8.84 4.97 -3.14
N SER A 90 -8.12 3.87 -2.99
CA SER A 90 -6.73 3.83 -3.45
C SER A 90 -6.68 3.69 -4.97
N ASP A 91 -5.56 4.10 -5.55
CA ASP A 91 -5.33 3.99 -6.99
C ASP A 91 -4.42 2.79 -7.25
N LEU A 92 -5.02 1.71 -7.76
CA LEU A 92 -4.28 0.48 -8.07
C LEU A 92 -4.07 0.29 -9.57
N ARG A 93 -4.27 1.34 -10.36
CA ARG A 93 -4.05 1.21 -11.80
C ARG A 93 -2.60 0.85 -12.07
N GLY A 94 -2.41 -0.16 -12.88
CA GLY A 94 -1.07 -0.63 -13.23
C GLY A 94 -0.33 -1.35 -12.11
N ALA A 95 -0.95 -1.53 -10.95
CA ALA A 95 -0.29 -2.19 -9.82
C ALA A 95 -0.28 -3.70 -10.02
N ASN A 96 0.74 -4.35 -9.48
CA ASN A 96 0.86 -5.80 -9.55
C ASN A 96 0.53 -6.41 -8.20
N LEU A 97 -0.60 -7.13 -8.15
CA LEU A 97 -1.11 -7.76 -6.93
C LEU A 97 -1.05 -9.29 -7.02
N GLN A 98 -0.20 -9.82 -7.88
CA GLN A 98 -0.08 -11.27 -8.00
C GLN A 98 0.41 -11.86 -6.68
N ASP A 99 -0.17 -13.01 -6.31
CA ASP A 99 0.21 -13.76 -5.12
C ASP A 99 -0.03 -13.02 -3.80
N VAL A 100 -0.84 -11.96 -3.83
CA VAL A 100 -1.20 -11.24 -2.61
C VAL A 100 -2.05 -12.13 -1.72
N ILE A 101 -1.80 -12.07 -0.42
CA ILE A 101 -2.51 -12.85 0.58
C ILE A 101 -3.59 -11.98 1.23
N GLY A 102 -4.76 -12.57 1.46
CA GLY A 102 -5.81 -11.94 2.26
C GLY A 102 -6.65 -10.90 1.56
N LEU A 103 -6.44 -10.68 0.27
CA LEU A 103 -7.22 -9.71 -0.49
C LEU A 103 -8.57 -10.28 -0.88
N THR A 104 -9.62 -9.48 -0.76
CA THR A 104 -10.97 -9.89 -1.13
C THR A 104 -11.52 -8.99 -2.22
N ASN A 105 -12.62 -9.44 -2.85
CA ASN A 105 -13.28 -8.63 -3.88
C ASN A 105 -13.79 -7.31 -3.30
N VAL A 106 -14.22 -7.30 -2.05
CA VAL A 106 -14.72 -6.08 -1.43
C VAL A 106 -13.63 -5.00 -1.42
N GLN A 107 -12.40 -5.39 -1.07
CA GLN A 107 -11.28 -4.45 -1.06
C GLN A 107 -10.99 -3.92 -2.46
N ILE A 108 -11.05 -4.80 -3.46
CA ILE A 108 -10.80 -4.40 -4.84
C ILE A 108 -11.88 -3.45 -5.36
N TYR A 109 -13.15 -3.71 -5.01
CA TYR A 109 -14.23 -2.84 -5.48
C TYR A 109 -14.08 -1.41 -4.97
N GLY A 110 -13.49 -1.24 -3.80
CA GLY A 110 -13.32 0.10 -3.24
C GLY A 110 -12.15 0.87 -3.82
N ALA A 111 -11.34 0.24 -4.67
CA ALA A 111 -10.14 0.86 -5.24
C ALA A 111 -10.32 1.06 -6.74
N SER A 112 -9.49 1.94 -7.32
CA SER A 112 -9.46 2.15 -8.77
C SER A 112 -8.50 1.16 -9.40
N THR A 113 -8.98 0.43 -10.41
CA THR A 113 -8.15 -0.53 -11.15
C THR A 113 -8.29 -0.26 -12.64
N ASP A 114 -7.41 -0.83 -13.44
CA ASP A 114 -7.51 -0.75 -14.90
C ASP A 114 -7.06 -2.08 -15.51
N GLN A 115 -6.97 -2.09 -16.84
CA GLN A 115 -6.59 -3.30 -17.57
C GLN A 115 -5.17 -3.77 -17.25
N ASN A 116 -4.35 -2.87 -16.71
CA ASN A 116 -2.96 -3.19 -16.37
C ASN A 116 -2.79 -3.59 -14.91
N THR A 117 -3.85 -3.56 -14.11
CA THR A 117 -3.80 -4.07 -12.75
C THR A 117 -3.77 -5.60 -12.80
N LEU A 118 -2.75 -6.19 -12.19
CA LEU A 118 -2.61 -7.64 -12.17
C LEU A 118 -3.12 -8.16 -10.84
N LEU A 119 -4.21 -8.93 -10.88
CA LEU A 119 -4.86 -9.47 -9.70
C LEU A 119 -4.41 -10.90 -9.42
N PRO A 120 -4.52 -11.36 -8.16
CA PRO A 120 -4.28 -12.78 -7.85
C PRO A 120 -5.24 -13.66 -8.67
N ASP A 121 -4.80 -14.88 -8.95
CA ASP A 121 -5.59 -15.78 -9.80
C ASP A 121 -7.02 -15.97 -9.30
N ARG A 122 -7.19 -16.09 -7.99
CA ARG A 122 -8.52 -16.34 -7.43
C ARG A 122 -9.50 -15.18 -7.62
N LEU A 123 -8.99 -14.00 -8.01
CA LEU A 123 -9.84 -12.84 -8.26
C LEU A 123 -9.93 -12.45 -9.73
N LYS A 124 -9.27 -13.20 -10.61
CA LYS A 124 -9.19 -12.81 -12.03
C LYS A 124 -10.49 -12.99 -12.78
N THR A 125 -11.37 -13.87 -12.30
CA THR A 125 -12.64 -14.14 -12.98
C THR A 125 -13.73 -13.16 -12.60
N ARG A 126 -13.43 -12.21 -11.76
CA ARG A 126 -14.38 -11.21 -11.34
C ARG A 126 -14.81 -10.35 -12.54
N LYS A 127 -16.08 -10.18 -12.72
CA LYS A 127 -16.63 -9.35 -13.79
C LYS A 127 -17.68 -8.41 -13.24
#